data_cd81f58a5c011a6d342a9d9c2dc7bdc4
#
_entry.id   cd81f58a5c011a6d342a9d9c2dc7bdc4
#
_cell.length_a   1.000
_cell.length_b   1.000
_cell.length_c   1.000
_cell.angle_alpha   90.00
_cell.angle_beta   90.00
_cell.angle_gamma   90.00
#
_symmetry.space_group_name_H-M   'P 1'
#
loop_
_entity.id
_entity.type
_entity.pdbx_description
1 polymer ?
#
loop_
_entity_poly.entity_id
_entity_poly.type
_entity_poly.pdbx_seq_one_letter_code
_entity_poly.pdbx_strand_id
1 'polypeptide(L)'
;IETHRLELPTGCYINFDLELIDFLKSLDGDGVARDYEALRDGLGRRPTLAEFYRSGANLGRMRNEYESWFGLVKTMGDLAQTESASLGAHKDLLRELETTAMTKSFKMVLLEAFQELDGWHRTPTLDQLAERSWQVLQRRRPLLADLPDILADTQDGTTTGWQRYWRENPVNAWIGGNQTRQKSQLFRVRSDRFEPVFDVAPEQQETLTEMVQELIDYRLAAYEARRSTTASTDNVIPFPQQRPDR
;
A
#
# COMPACT_ATOMS: atom_id res chain seq x y z
N ILE A 1 7.36 8.90 37.17
CA ILE A 1 5.97 8.58 36.75
C ILE A 1 5.76 7.13 37.10
N GLU A 2 4.93 6.82 38.12
CA GLU A 2 4.59 5.47 38.55
C GLU A 2 3.75 4.80 37.46
N THR A 3 4.28 3.70 36.91
CA THR A 3 3.54 2.82 36.01
C THR A 3 2.57 1.96 36.84
N HIS A 4 1.32 2.36 36.90
CA HIS A 4 0.27 1.52 37.47
C HIS A 4 0.00 0.32 36.53
N ARG A 5 0.37 -0.86 36.99
CA ARG A 5 0.02 -2.12 36.31
C ARG A 5 -1.44 -2.44 36.65
N LEU A 6 -2.32 -2.38 35.66
CA LEU A 6 -3.70 -2.87 35.77
C LEU A 6 -3.70 -4.39 35.74
N GLU A 7 -4.03 -5.02 36.88
CA GLU A 7 -4.28 -6.46 36.93
C GLU A 7 -5.76 -6.73 36.61
N LEU A 8 -6.01 -7.44 35.52
CA LEU A 8 -7.35 -7.79 35.09
C LEU A 8 -7.74 -9.16 35.67
N PRO A 9 -8.99 -9.35 36.12
CA PRO A 9 -9.51 -10.65 36.50
C PRO A 9 -9.47 -11.63 35.31
N THR A 10 -9.28 -12.92 35.60
CA THR A 10 -9.23 -13.97 34.59
C THR A 10 -10.54 -14.00 33.79
N GLY A 11 -10.45 -13.81 32.48
CA GLY A 11 -11.61 -13.77 31.57
C GLY A 11 -12.08 -12.37 31.16
N CYS A 12 -11.46 -11.30 31.67
CA CYS A 12 -11.69 -9.95 31.16
C CYS A 12 -10.73 -9.61 30.02
N TYR A 13 -11.30 -9.22 28.90
CA TYR A 13 -10.55 -8.65 27.76
C TYR A 13 -10.83 -7.16 27.67
N ILE A 14 -9.78 -6.34 27.67
CA ILE A 14 -9.91 -4.90 27.34
C ILE A 14 -9.85 -4.83 25.82
N ASN A 15 -10.97 -4.51 25.20
CA ASN A 15 -10.99 -4.10 23.80
C ASN A 15 -10.77 -2.59 23.80
N PHE A 16 -9.57 -2.14 23.50
CA PHE A 16 -9.33 -0.72 23.31
C PHE A 16 -9.99 -0.28 22.01
N ASP A 17 -10.89 0.68 22.14
CA ASP A 17 -11.44 1.38 20.98
C ASP A 17 -10.28 2.10 20.26
N LEU A 18 -10.00 1.65 19.03
CA LEU A 18 -8.93 2.24 18.21
C LEU A 18 -9.17 3.74 17.97
N GLU A 19 -10.43 4.17 17.88
CA GLU A 19 -10.79 5.57 17.73
C GLU A 19 -10.42 6.38 18.99
N LEU A 20 -10.59 5.78 20.18
CA LEU A 20 -10.18 6.41 21.44
C LEU A 20 -8.64 6.51 21.55
N ILE A 21 -7.92 5.47 21.14
CA ILE A 21 -6.44 5.50 21.11
C ILE A 21 -5.96 6.57 20.12
N ASP A 22 -6.57 6.66 18.94
CA ASP A 22 -6.24 7.68 17.95
C ASP A 22 -6.59 9.09 18.43
N PHE A 23 -7.72 9.25 19.14
CA PHE A 23 -8.09 10.50 19.77
C PHE A 23 -7.09 10.91 20.88
N LEU A 24 -6.70 10.00 21.77
CA LEU A 24 -5.71 10.28 22.82
C LEU A 24 -4.33 10.63 22.23
N LYS A 25 -3.90 9.93 21.17
CA LYS A 25 -2.68 10.27 20.42
C LYS A 25 -2.79 11.63 19.72
N SER A 26 -3.98 12.04 19.29
CA SER A 26 -4.20 13.33 18.64
C SER A 26 -4.07 14.54 19.57
N LEU A 27 -4.21 14.32 20.88
CA LEU A 27 -4.04 15.37 21.89
C LEU A 27 -2.57 15.73 22.18
N ASP A 28 -1.64 14.89 21.74
CA ASP A 28 -0.19 15.08 21.91
C ASP A 28 0.38 15.78 20.65
N GLY A 29 0.77 17.04 20.76
CA GLY A 29 1.16 17.92 19.64
C GLY A 29 2.29 17.41 18.73
N ASP A 30 3.16 16.50 19.22
CA ASP A 30 4.34 15.98 18.49
C ASP A 30 4.24 14.49 18.14
N GLY A 31 3.02 13.93 18.08
CA GLY A 31 2.78 12.48 18.04
C GLY A 31 3.48 11.77 16.88
N VAL A 32 3.38 12.28 15.63
CA VAL A 32 3.91 11.61 14.44
C VAL A 32 5.43 11.55 14.44
N ALA A 33 6.11 12.66 14.73
CA ALA A 33 7.57 12.71 14.80
C ALA A 33 8.10 11.81 15.92
N ARG A 34 7.46 11.84 17.09
CA ARG A 34 7.83 11.00 18.23
C ARG A 34 7.63 9.50 17.94
N ASP A 35 6.50 9.13 17.33
CA ASP A 35 6.23 7.75 16.91
C ASP A 35 7.30 7.27 15.93
N TYR A 36 7.72 8.14 15.00
CA TYR A 36 8.80 7.85 14.05
C TYR A 36 10.15 7.65 14.75
N GLU A 37 10.54 8.58 15.63
CA GLU A 37 11.81 8.50 16.39
C GLU A 37 11.87 7.26 17.27
N ALA A 38 10.80 6.98 18.00
CA ALA A 38 10.73 5.79 18.86
C ALA A 38 10.88 4.49 18.05
N LEU A 39 10.25 4.43 16.86
CA LEU A 39 10.38 3.27 15.99
C LEU A 39 11.78 3.17 15.38
N ARG A 40 12.36 4.29 14.91
CA ARG A 40 13.72 4.37 14.38
C ARG A 40 14.75 3.91 15.41
N ASP A 41 14.63 4.40 16.65
CA ASP A 41 15.53 4.05 17.75
C ASP A 41 15.42 2.56 18.11
N GLY A 42 14.20 2.02 18.12
CA GLY A 42 13.96 0.60 18.35
C GLY A 42 14.52 -0.31 17.26
N LEU A 43 14.51 0.15 15.99
CA LEU A 43 15.04 -0.60 14.85
C LEU A 43 16.55 -0.40 14.64
N GLY A 44 17.14 0.67 15.18
CA GLY A 44 18.50 1.10 14.88
C GLY A 44 18.73 1.55 13.43
N ARG A 45 17.66 1.84 12.70
CA ARG A 45 17.66 2.32 11.31
C ARG A 45 16.38 3.07 10.98
N ARG A 46 16.37 3.75 9.83
CA ARG A 46 15.14 4.33 9.26
C ARG A 46 14.05 3.25 9.14
N PRO A 47 12.86 3.46 9.68
CA PRO A 47 11.72 2.57 9.45
C PRO A 47 11.24 2.68 8.00
N THR A 48 10.61 1.64 7.49
CA THR A 48 9.82 1.68 6.26
C THR A 48 8.40 2.16 6.56
N LEU A 49 7.67 2.65 5.54
CA LEU A 49 6.27 3.04 5.71
C LEU A 49 5.39 1.85 6.17
N ALA A 50 5.70 0.63 5.73
CA ALA A 50 4.98 -0.57 6.16
C ALA A 50 5.21 -0.87 7.65
N GLU A 51 6.41 -0.67 8.18
CA GLU A 51 6.74 -0.81 9.61
C GLU A 51 6.05 0.29 10.42
N PHE A 52 6.10 1.53 9.94
CA PHE A 52 5.42 2.67 10.58
C PHE A 52 3.90 2.48 10.62
N TYR A 53 3.30 1.95 9.56
CA TYR A 53 1.89 1.56 9.55
C TYR A 53 1.57 0.47 10.59
N ARG A 54 2.40 -0.59 10.67
CA ARG A 54 2.19 -1.71 11.60
C ARG A 54 2.41 -1.32 13.07
N SER A 55 3.17 -0.26 13.35
CA SER A 55 3.30 0.28 14.72
C SER A 55 2.03 0.97 15.23
N GLY A 56 1.00 1.13 14.38
CA GLY A 56 -0.25 1.80 14.71
C GLY A 56 -0.18 3.33 14.58
N ALA A 57 0.83 3.86 13.87
CA ALA A 57 0.97 5.30 13.65
C ALA A 57 -0.19 5.88 12.81
N ASN A 58 -0.60 7.10 13.14
CA ASN A 58 -1.68 7.78 12.43
C ASN A 58 -1.20 8.36 11.09
N LEU A 59 -1.37 7.60 10.00
CA LEU A 59 -0.94 8.02 8.67
C LEU A 59 -1.78 9.18 8.10
N GLY A 60 -3.02 9.34 8.54
CA GLY A 60 -3.84 10.51 8.16
C GLY A 60 -3.21 11.79 8.67
N ARG A 61 -2.84 11.81 9.96
CA ARG A 61 -2.14 12.91 10.58
C ARG A 61 -0.75 13.13 9.96
N MET A 62 0.01 12.08 9.72
CA MET A 62 1.30 12.14 9.03
C MET A 62 1.20 12.88 7.69
N ARG A 63 0.19 12.56 6.86
CA ARG A 63 -0.02 13.22 5.57
C ARG A 63 -0.46 14.68 5.72
N ASN A 64 -1.22 15.01 6.75
CA ASN A 64 -1.65 16.38 7.01
C ASN A 64 -0.47 17.26 7.44
N GLU A 65 0.46 16.75 8.24
CA GLU A 65 1.60 17.49 8.77
C GLU A 65 2.81 17.52 7.83
N TYR A 66 3.06 16.41 7.13
CA TYR A 66 4.28 16.22 6.32
C TYR A 66 4.01 15.97 4.82
N GLU A 67 2.76 16.07 4.38
CA GLU A 67 2.26 15.85 3.03
C GLU A 67 2.36 14.39 2.54
N SER A 68 3.41 13.65 2.90
CA SER A 68 3.66 12.26 2.49
C SER A 68 4.64 11.56 3.42
N TRP A 69 4.78 10.25 3.25
CA TRP A 69 5.80 9.47 3.95
C TRP A 69 7.21 10.02 3.74
N PHE A 70 7.62 10.21 2.50
CA PHE A 70 8.95 10.75 2.20
C PHE A 70 9.10 12.23 2.62
N GLY A 71 8.01 12.96 2.79
CA GLY A 71 8.01 14.28 3.41
C GLY A 71 8.36 14.21 4.90
N LEU A 72 7.78 13.26 5.64
CA LEU A 72 8.16 12.97 7.02
C LEU A 72 9.64 12.56 7.12
N VAL A 73 10.06 11.54 6.35
CA VAL A 73 11.44 11.03 6.35
C VAL A 73 12.46 12.15 6.08
N LYS A 74 12.14 13.04 5.14
CA LYS A 74 12.95 14.22 4.83
C LYS A 74 13.05 15.19 6.01
N THR A 75 11.93 15.47 6.67
CA THR A 75 11.88 16.38 7.83
C THR A 75 12.66 15.80 9.01
N MET A 76 12.65 14.46 9.18
CA MET A 76 13.42 13.77 10.21
C MET A 76 14.90 13.64 9.91
N GLY A 77 15.35 14.11 8.72
CA GLY A 77 16.77 14.08 8.31
C GLY A 77 17.26 12.71 7.83
N ASP A 78 16.36 11.75 7.62
CA ASP A 78 16.69 10.35 7.27
C ASP A 78 16.56 10.07 5.77
N LEU A 79 16.29 11.09 4.93
CA LEU A 79 16.20 10.95 3.48
C LEU A 79 17.57 11.17 2.84
N ALA A 80 18.07 10.17 2.11
CA ALA A 80 19.34 10.29 1.39
C ALA A 80 19.28 11.38 0.30
N GLN A 81 20.43 11.88 -0.12
CA GLN A 81 20.50 12.93 -1.15
C GLN A 81 19.89 12.45 -2.49
N THR A 82 20.13 11.19 -2.88
CA THR A 82 19.56 10.57 -4.07
C THR A 82 18.05 10.45 -3.98
N GLU A 83 17.53 10.03 -2.81
CA GLU A 83 16.09 9.97 -2.53
C GLU A 83 15.46 11.37 -2.54
N SER A 84 16.14 12.39 -2.02
CA SER A 84 15.66 13.77 -2.06
C SER A 84 15.55 14.30 -3.49
N ALA A 85 16.49 13.95 -4.36
CA ALA A 85 16.44 14.30 -5.79
C ALA A 85 15.28 13.57 -6.49
N SER A 86 15.12 12.26 -6.25
CA SER A 86 14.01 11.46 -6.79
C SER A 86 12.65 11.93 -6.28
N LEU A 87 12.53 12.29 -4.99
CA LEU A 87 11.31 12.87 -4.42
C LEU A 87 10.95 14.20 -5.13
N GLY A 88 11.95 15.06 -5.39
CA GLY A 88 11.72 16.31 -6.11
C GLY A 88 11.25 16.12 -7.54
N ALA A 89 11.82 15.15 -8.26
CA ALA A 89 11.51 14.88 -9.66
C ALA A 89 10.19 14.11 -9.85
N HIS A 90 9.85 13.21 -8.91
CA HIS A 90 8.76 12.24 -9.06
C HIS A 90 7.70 12.34 -7.94
N LYS A 91 7.51 13.53 -7.35
CA LYS A 91 6.58 13.76 -6.22
C LYS A 91 5.17 13.26 -6.51
N ASP A 92 4.65 13.52 -7.70
CA ASP A 92 3.28 13.16 -8.08
C ASP A 92 3.09 11.64 -8.18
N LEU A 93 4.08 10.92 -8.73
CA LEU A 93 4.08 9.46 -8.76
C LEU A 93 4.04 8.89 -7.34
N LEU A 94 4.99 9.29 -6.50
CA LEU A 94 5.14 8.77 -5.14
C LEU A 94 3.88 9.07 -4.31
N ARG A 95 3.30 10.25 -4.45
CA ARG A 95 2.06 10.62 -3.77
C ARG A 95 0.87 9.80 -4.27
N GLU A 96 0.72 9.61 -5.59
CA GLU A 96 -0.37 8.78 -6.13
C GLU A 96 -0.23 7.33 -5.65
N LEU A 97 0.97 6.75 -5.64
CA LEU A 97 1.18 5.41 -5.12
C LEU A 97 0.79 5.29 -3.64
N GLU A 98 1.22 6.26 -2.83
CA GLU A 98 0.93 6.25 -1.39
C GLU A 98 -0.57 6.34 -1.09
N THR A 99 -1.35 7.05 -1.93
CA THR A 99 -2.74 7.42 -1.60
C THR A 99 -3.80 6.86 -2.54
N THR A 100 -3.43 6.26 -3.68
CA THR A 100 -4.39 5.77 -4.69
C THR A 100 -5.43 4.83 -4.09
N ALA A 101 -6.68 4.95 -4.50
CA ALA A 101 -7.73 4.03 -4.06
C ALA A 101 -7.46 2.60 -4.57
N MET A 102 -7.64 1.62 -3.70
CA MET A 102 -7.49 0.19 -4.00
C MET A 102 -8.71 -0.59 -3.53
N THR A 103 -9.50 -1.07 -4.47
CA THR A 103 -10.58 -2.07 -4.23
C THR A 103 -10.02 -3.50 -4.31
N LYS A 104 -8.98 -3.69 -5.10
CA LYS A 104 -8.21 -4.94 -5.27
C LYS A 104 -6.71 -4.63 -5.25
N SER A 105 -5.89 -5.63 -5.00
CA SER A 105 -4.43 -5.51 -4.96
C SER A 105 -3.77 -5.21 -6.32
N PHE A 106 -4.48 -5.41 -7.41
CA PHE A 106 -3.94 -5.50 -8.77
C PHE A 106 -3.16 -4.27 -9.25
N LYS A 107 -3.49 -3.06 -8.78
CA LYS A 107 -2.70 -1.86 -9.10
C LYS A 107 -1.26 -1.98 -8.61
N MET A 108 -1.06 -2.49 -7.40
CA MET A 108 0.28 -2.65 -6.81
C MET A 108 0.99 -3.86 -7.40
N VAL A 109 0.27 -4.96 -7.64
CA VAL A 109 0.81 -6.14 -8.33
C VAL A 109 1.33 -5.80 -9.72
N LEU A 110 0.62 -4.95 -10.47
CA LEU A 110 1.07 -4.49 -11.79
C LEU A 110 2.37 -3.68 -11.69
N LEU A 111 2.48 -2.78 -10.71
CA LEU A 111 3.69 -1.97 -10.54
C LEU A 111 4.87 -2.79 -10.03
N GLU A 112 4.65 -3.78 -9.16
CA GLU A 112 5.69 -4.73 -8.75
C GLU A 112 6.20 -5.50 -9.98
N ALA A 113 5.30 -6.00 -10.82
CA ALA A 113 5.67 -6.66 -12.08
C ALA A 113 6.40 -5.72 -13.05
N PHE A 114 5.98 -4.46 -13.14
CA PHE A 114 6.63 -3.44 -13.96
C PHE A 114 8.08 -3.22 -13.50
N GLN A 115 8.33 -3.11 -12.21
CA GLN A 115 9.69 -2.96 -11.66
C GLN A 115 10.54 -4.21 -11.90
N GLU A 116 10.00 -5.42 -11.70
CA GLU A 116 10.72 -6.68 -11.95
C GLU A 116 11.09 -6.87 -13.44
N LEU A 117 10.39 -6.19 -14.34
CA LEU A 117 10.71 -6.15 -15.77
C LEU A 117 11.64 -5.01 -16.16
N ASP A 118 12.24 -4.33 -15.16
CA ASP A 118 13.07 -3.14 -15.37
C ASP A 118 12.33 -2.04 -16.16
N GLY A 119 11.06 -1.82 -15.81
CA GLY A 119 10.12 -1.01 -16.57
C GLY A 119 10.48 0.47 -16.70
N TRP A 120 11.29 1.01 -15.76
CA TRP A 120 11.79 2.38 -15.84
C TRP A 120 12.82 2.56 -16.96
N HIS A 121 13.54 1.51 -17.31
CA HIS A 121 14.54 1.49 -18.37
C HIS A 121 14.02 0.87 -19.67
N ARG A 122 13.25 -0.22 -19.56
CA ARG A 122 12.73 -0.99 -20.69
C ARG A 122 11.23 -1.19 -20.55
N THR A 123 10.46 -0.31 -21.17
CA THR A 123 9.00 -0.40 -21.09
C THR A 123 8.49 -1.77 -21.55
N PRO A 124 7.83 -2.55 -20.66
CA PRO A 124 7.35 -3.89 -21.00
C PRO A 124 6.14 -3.83 -21.94
N THR A 125 5.93 -4.89 -22.72
CA THR A 125 4.67 -5.10 -23.42
C THR A 125 3.57 -5.44 -22.42
N LEU A 126 2.30 -5.23 -22.81
CA LEU A 126 1.18 -5.57 -21.96
C LEU A 126 1.11 -7.07 -21.65
N ASP A 127 1.53 -7.93 -22.58
CA ASP A 127 1.58 -9.38 -22.39
C ASP A 127 2.67 -9.76 -21.39
N GLN A 128 3.89 -9.19 -21.51
CA GLN A 128 4.95 -9.40 -20.53
C GLN A 128 4.53 -8.95 -19.12
N LEU A 129 3.83 -7.81 -19.05
CA LEU A 129 3.34 -7.27 -17.80
C LEU A 129 2.27 -8.17 -17.17
N ALA A 130 1.34 -8.70 -17.98
CA ALA A 130 0.32 -9.64 -17.52
C ALA A 130 0.95 -10.95 -17.01
N GLU A 131 1.87 -11.54 -17.78
CA GLU A 131 2.57 -12.76 -17.40
C GLU A 131 3.36 -12.57 -16.09
N ARG A 132 4.14 -11.50 -15.98
CA ARG A 132 4.91 -11.20 -14.76
C ARG A 132 3.98 -10.94 -13.57
N SER A 133 2.88 -10.25 -13.77
CA SER A 133 1.88 -10.00 -12.71
C SER A 133 1.26 -11.30 -12.18
N TRP A 134 1.04 -12.29 -13.05
CA TRP A 134 0.63 -13.62 -12.62
C TRP A 134 1.66 -14.27 -11.70
N GLN A 135 2.95 -14.19 -12.04
CA GLN A 135 4.04 -14.71 -11.22
C GLN A 135 4.12 -14.00 -9.86
N VAL A 136 3.90 -12.68 -9.82
CA VAL A 136 3.79 -11.91 -8.56
C VAL A 136 2.65 -12.45 -7.70
N LEU A 137 1.46 -12.64 -8.25
CA LEU A 137 0.31 -13.20 -7.52
C LEU A 137 0.58 -14.61 -6.99
N GLN A 138 1.28 -15.46 -7.76
CA GLN A 138 1.62 -16.81 -7.30
C GLN A 138 2.56 -16.81 -6.09
N ARG A 139 3.43 -15.84 -5.97
CA ARG A 139 4.28 -15.64 -4.78
C ARG A 139 3.50 -15.02 -3.61
N ARG A 140 2.53 -14.17 -3.89
CA ARG A 140 1.68 -13.48 -2.90
C ARG A 140 0.30 -14.15 -2.83
N ARG A 141 0.28 -15.43 -2.47
CA ARG A 141 -0.93 -16.28 -2.49
C ARG A 141 -2.19 -15.68 -1.86
N PRO A 142 -2.13 -14.93 -0.74
CA PRO A 142 -3.33 -14.29 -0.18
C PRO A 142 -4.04 -13.35 -1.16
N LEU A 143 -3.31 -12.76 -2.12
CA LEU A 143 -3.87 -11.85 -3.13
C LEU A 143 -4.61 -12.58 -4.26
N LEU A 144 -4.43 -13.90 -4.42
CA LEU A 144 -5.20 -14.71 -5.36
C LEU A 144 -6.70 -14.66 -5.08
N ALA A 145 -7.10 -14.43 -3.83
CA ALA A 145 -8.50 -14.24 -3.46
C ALA A 145 -9.16 -12.97 -4.08
N ASP A 146 -8.39 -12.11 -4.74
CA ASP A 146 -8.91 -10.98 -5.53
C ASP A 146 -9.33 -11.36 -6.94
N LEU A 147 -8.94 -12.57 -7.40
CA LEU A 147 -9.30 -13.04 -8.73
C LEU A 147 -10.82 -13.22 -8.83
N PRO A 148 -11.44 -12.76 -9.91
CA PRO A 148 -12.85 -13.05 -10.17
C PRO A 148 -13.01 -14.51 -10.59
N ASP A 149 -14.18 -15.08 -10.33
CA ASP A 149 -14.51 -16.49 -10.62
C ASP A 149 -14.21 -16.87 -12.08
N ILE A 150 -14.41 -15.95 -13.02
CA ILE A 150 -14.12 -16.17 -14.46
C ILE A 150 -12.64 -16.46 -14.74
N LEU A 151 -11.75 -16.19 -13.80
CA LEU A 151 -10.31 -16.46 -13.88
C LEU A 151 -9.87 -17.60 -12.97
N ALA A 152 -10.80 -18.31 -12.29
CA ALA A 152 -10.47 -19.39 -11.38
C ALA A 152 -9.64 -20.51 -12.04
N ASP A 153 -9.87 -20.78 -13.33
CA ASP A 153 -9.17 -21.80 -14.11
C ASP A 153 -7.89 -21.30 -14.80
N THR A 154 -7.46 -20.06 -14.51
CA THR A 154 -6.21 -19.52 -15.07
C THR A 154 -5.03 -20.30 -14.52
N GLN A 155 -4.29 -20.97 -15.39
CA GLN A 155 -3.12 -21.78 -14.99
C GLN A 155 -1.81 -21.01 -15.10
N ASP A 156 -1.73 -20.06 -16.03
CA ASP A 156 -0.54 -19.25 -16.25
C ASP A 156 -0.91 -17.84 -16.75
N GLY A 157 0.08 -16.95 -16.76
CA GLY A 157 -0.08 -15.55 -17.16
C GLY A 157 -0.15 -15.31 -18.67
N THR A 158 -0.12 -16.36 -19.51
CA THR A 158 -0.15 -16.26 -20.97
C THR A 158 -1.54 -16.49 -21.56
N THR A 159 -2.52 -16.92 -20.74
CA THR A 159 -3.89 -17.15 -21.21
C THR A 159 -4.54 -15.86 -21.68
N THR A 160 -5.23 -15.93 -22.83
CA THR A 160 -5.90 -14.77 -23.45
C THR A 160 -6.92 -14.12 -22.51
N GLY A 161 -7.62 -14.91 -21.68
CA GLY A 161 -8.58 -14.41 -20.69
C GLY A 161 -7.90 -13.55 -19.63
N TRP A 162 -6.76 -14.01 -19.10
CA TRP A 162 -5.95 -13.29 -18.14
C TRP A 162 -5.39 -12.00 -18.73
N GLN A 163 -4.71 -12.07 -19.89
CA GLN A 163 -4.12 -10.90 -20.54
C GLN A 163 -5.16 -9.82 -20.82
N ARG A 164 -6.34 -10.21 -21.34
CA ARG A 164 -7.44 -9.27 -21.56
C ARG A 164 -7.92 -8.64 -20.25
N TYR A 165 -8.16 -9.45 -19.21
CA TYR A 165 -8.58 -8.97 -17.91
C TYR A 165 -7.58 -7.96 -17.31
N TRP A 166 -6.28 -8.27 -17.44
CA TRP A 166 -5.21 -7.44 -16.91
C TRP A 166 -5.15 -6.08 -17.62
N ARG A 167 -5.32 -6.09 -18.93
CA ARG A 167 -5.41 -4.89 -19.76
C ARG A 167 -6.63 -4.01 -19.40
N GLU A 168 -7.79 -4.61 -19.24
CA GLU A 168 -9.05 -3.92 -19.00
C GLU A 168 -9.19 -3.39 -17.55
N ASN A 169 -8.45 -3.95 -16.61
CA ASN A 169 -8.57 -3.59 -15.20
C ASN A 169 -7.34 -2.84 -14.66
N PRO A 170 -6.23 -3.46 -14.21
CA PRO A 170 -5.16 -2.70 -13.58
C PRO A 170 -4.42 -1.77 -14.55
N VAL A 171 -4.18 -2.18 -15.80
CA VAL A 171 -3.58 -1.29 -16.81
C VAL A 171 -4.49 -0.09 -17.04
N ASN A 172 -5.77 -0.33 -17.33
CA ASN A 172 -6.75 0.73 -17.56
C ASN A 172 -6.87 1.68 -16.37
N ALA A 173 -6.78 1.15 -15.13
CA ALA A 173 -6.82 1.98 -13.93
C ALA A 173 -5.63 2.94 -13.80
N TRP A 174 -4.44 2.56 -14.30
CA TRP A 174 -3.26 3.41 -14.29
C TRP A 174 -3.19 4.41 -15.43
N ILE A 175 -3.80 4.10 -16.57
CA ILE A 175 -3.85 5.02 -17.72
C ILE A 175 -5.06 5.98 -17.68
N GLY A 176 -5.86 5.94 -16.61
CA GLY A 176 -6.97 6.88 -16.39
C GLY A 176 -8.30 6.51 -17.05
N GLY A 177 -8.45 5.28 -17.61
CA GLY A 177 -9.64 4.87 -18.38
C GLY A 177 -10.95 4.78 -17.60
N ASN A 178 -10.92 4.73 -16.26
CA ASN A 178 -12.12 4.61 -15.42
C ASN A 178 -12.34 5.83 -14.49
N GLN A 179 -11.71 6.98 -14.78
CA GLN A 179 -11.79 8.13 -13.89
C GLN A 179 -12.72 9.22 -14.42
N THR A 180 -13.72 9.58 -13.61
CA THR A 180 -14.61 10.75 -13.80
C THR A 180 -13.93 12.09 -13.48
N ARG A 181 -12.74 12.09 -12.85
CA ARG A 181 -11.97 13.29 -12.54
C ARG A 181 -10.62 13.23 -13.24
N GLN A 182 -10.22 14.31 -13.89
CA GLN A 182 -8.90 14.51 -14.49
C GLN A 182 -7.85 14.45 -13.37
N LYS A 183 -7.30 13.27 -13.11
CA LYS A 183 -6.06 13.10 -12.35
C LYS A 183 -4.89 13.14 -13.34
N SER A 184 -3.74 13.60 -12.87
CA SER A 184 -2.50 13.53 -13.64
C SER A 184 -2.29 12.11 -14.12
N GLN A 185 -2.26 11.91 -15.43
CA GLN A 185 -1.96 10.61 -16.01
C GLN A 185 -0.48 10.32 -15.80
N LEU A 186 -0.16 9.27 -15.08
CA LEU A 186 1.23 8.89 -14.74
C LEU A 186 1.79 7.83 -15.70
N PHE A 187 0.90 7.05 -16.30
CA PHE A 187 1.25 6.01 -17.26
C PHE A 187 0.38 6.10 -18.50
N ARG A 188 0.88 5.56 -19.60
CA ARG A 188 0.14 5.42 -20.86
C ARG A 188 0.47 4.08 -21.52
N VAL A 189 -0.36 3.70 -22.48
CA VAL A 189 -0.08 2.58 -23.38
C VAL A 189 0.24 3.16 -24.77
N ARG A 190 1.41 2.80 -25.30
CA ARG A 190 1.84 3.18 -26.64
C ARG A 190 2.45 1.97 -27.33
N SER A 191 1.98 1.64 -28.53
CA SER A 191 2.47 0.49 -29.29
C SER A 191 2.54 -0.80 -28.46
N ASP A 192 1.45 -1.09 -27.73
CA ASP A 192 1.30 -2.24 -26.84
C ASP A 192 2.30 -2.30 -25.65
N ARG A 193 2.93 -1.19 -25.31
CA ARG A 193 3.83 -1.05 -24.17
C ARG A 193 3.24 -0.15 -23.10
N PHE A 194 3.43 -0.54 -21.85
CA PHE A 194 3.07 0.26 -20.70
C PHE A 194 4.27 1.12 -20.28
N GLU A 195 4.12 2.42 -20.36
CA GLU A 195 5.22 3.35 -20.14
C GLU A 195 4.79 4.52 -19.24
N PRO A 196 5.71 5.08 -18.42
CA PRO A 196 5.46 6.33 -17.71
C PRO A 196 5.32 7.49 -18.70
N VAL A 197 4.58 8.54 -18.31
CA VAL A 197 4.46 9.77 -19.13
C VAL A 197 5.54 10.80 -18.82
N PHE A 198 6.48 10.45 -17.96
CA PHE A 198 7.63 11.24 -17.55
C PHE A 198 8.91 10.44 -17.76
N ASP A 199 10.03 11.15 -17.84
CA ASP A 199 11.33 10.53 -17.98
C ASP A 199 11.94 10.25 -16.60
N VAL A 200 12.67 9.13 -16.48
CA VAL A 200 13.46 8.77 -15.31
C VAL A 200 14.93 8.77 -15.71
N ALA A 201 15.69 9.69 -15.13
CA ALA A 201 17.13 9.77 -15.41
C ALA A 201 17.82 8.46 -14.95
N PRO A 202 18.77 7.93 -15.73
CA PRO A 202 19.43 6.65 -15.43
C PRO A 202 19.98 6.57 -13.99
N GLU A 203 20.54 7.65 -13.49
CA GLU A 203 21.10 7.76 -12.14
C GLU A 203 20.04 7.77 -11.03
N GLN A 204 18.77 7.97 -11.37
CA GLN A 204 17.65 7.97 -10.42
C GLN A 204 16.86 6.65 -10.41
N GLN A 205 17.08 5.79 -11.39
CA GLN A 205 16.24 4.59 -11.59
C GLN A 205 16.28 3.64 -10.40
N GLU A 206 17.48 3.34 -9.89
CA GLU A 206 17.65 2.46 -8.74
C GLU A 206 16.94 3.02 -7.49
N THR A 207 17.24 4.28 -7.16
CA THR A 207 16.63 4.96 -6.02
C THR A 207 15.10 5.07 -6.17
N LEU A 208 14.60 5.41 -7.35
CA LEU A 208 13.16 5.46 -7.60
C LEU A 208 12.51 4.09 -7.46
N THR A 209 13.18 3.03 -7.94
CA THR A 209 12.71 1.64 -7.78
C THR A 209 12.56 1.28 -6.31
N GLU A 210 13.56 1.59 -5.47
CA GLU A 210 13.50 1.33 -4.02
C GLU A 210 12.38 2.11 -3.34
N MET A 211 12.24 3.41 -3.63
CA MET A 211 11.17 4.24 -3.06
C MET A 211 9.78 3.76 -3.49
N VAL A 212 9.61 3.38 -4.75
CA VAL A 212 8.34 2.83 -5.27
C VAL A 212 8.05 1.48 -4.62
N GLN A 213 9.07 0.61 -4.45
CA GLN A 213 8.90 -0.69 -3.81
C GLN A 213 8.46 -0.53 -2.34
N GLU A 214 9.05 0.41 -1.61
CA GLU A 214 8.63 0.70 -0.23
C GLU A 214 7.14 1.06 -0.15
N LEU A 215 6.66 1.88 -1.08
CA LEU A 215 5.24 2.24 -1.14
C LEU A 215 4.35 1.06 -1.56
N ILE A 216 4.78 0.22 -2.51
CA ILE A 216 4.06 -0.99 -2.89
C ILE A 216 3.89 -1.91 -1.69
N ASP A 217 4.96 -2.17 -0.95
CA ASP A 217 4.97 -3.06 0.22
C ASP A 217 4.02 -2.54 1.32
N TYR A 218 4.04 -1.25 1.60
CA TYR A 218 3.07 -0.65 2.50
C TYR A 218 1.64 -0.82 2.01
N ARG A 219 1.38 -0.53 0.73
CA ARG A 219 0.03 -0.58 0.16
C ARG A 219 -0.56 -1.98 0.20
N LEU A 220 0.25 -2.99 -0.10
CA LEU A 220 -0.14 -4.39 -0.03
C LEU A 220 -0.35 -4.83 1.42
N ALA A 221 0.54 -4.47 2.34
CA ALA A 221 0.38 -4.77 3.77
C ALA A 221 -0.91 -4.15 4.35
N ALA A 222 -1.19 -2.88 4.04
CA ALA A 222 -2.41 -2.22 4.48
C ALA A 222 -3.68 -2.82 3.84
N TYR A 223 -3.59 -3.28 2.59
CA TYR A 223 -4.67 -3.97 1.91
C TYR A 223 -5.00 -5.32 2.56
N GLU A 224 -3.99 -6.14 2.83
CA GLU A 224 -4.13 -7.44 3.48
C GLU A 224 -4.69 -7.32 4.91
N ALA A 225 -4.22 -6.32 5.68
CA ALA A 225 -4.72 -6.06 7.03
C ALA A 225 -6.22 -5.74 7.05
N ARG A 226 -6.69 -4.88 6.14
CA ARG A 226 -8.13 -4.56 6.02
C ARG A 226 -8.97 -5.79 5.70
N ARG A 227 -8.51 -6.66 4.80
CA ARG A 227 -9.23 -7.89 4.45
C ARG A 227 -9.35 -8.86 5.63
N SER A 228 -8.29 -9.03 6.39
CA SER A 228 -8.29 -9.90 7.57
C SER A 228 -9.29 -9.41 8.62
N THR A 229 -9.39 -8.08 8.80
CA THR A 229 -10.37 -7.48 9.73
C THR A 229 -11.81 -7.72 9.26
N THR A 230 -12.09 -7.54 7.96
CA THR A 230 -13.44 -7.77 7.40
C THR A 230 -13.87 -9.23 7.53
N ALA A 231 -12.96 -10.18 7.22
CA ALA A 231 -13.25 -11.61 7.36
C ALA A 231 -13.51 -12.04 8.81
N SER A 232 -12.90 -11.38 9.78
CA SER A 232 -13.13 -11.63 11.21
C SER A 232 -14.48 -11.11 11.69
N THR A 233 -14.99 -10.03 11.10
CA THR A 233 -16.28 -9.41 11.47
C THR A 233 -17.45 -10.24 10.95
N ASP A 234 -17.33 -10.88 9.79
CA ASP A 234 -18.38 -11.73 9.20
C ASP A 234 -18.58 -13.05 9.97
N ASN A 235 -17.64 -13.44 10.86
CA ASN A 235 -17.71 -14.63 11.69
C ASN A 235 -18.29 -14.40 13.10
N VAL A 236 -18.81 -13.23 13.40
CA VAL A 236 -19.49 -12.97 14.68
C VAL A 236 -20.89 -13.61 14.63
N ILE A 237 -21.03 -14.78 15.23
CA ILE A 237 -22.33 -15.43 15.45
C ILE A 237 -23.15 -14.54 16.39
N PRO A 238 -24.34 -14.06 15.97
CA PRO A 238 -25.16 -13.23 16.85
C PRO A 238 -25.59 -14.09 18.07
N PHE A 239 -25.38 -13.52 19.26
CA PHE A 239 -25.85 -14.12 20.50
C PHE A 239 -27.37 -14.37 20.40
N PRO A 240 -27.88 -15.58 20.75
CA PRO A 240 -29.32 -15.84 20.78
C PRO A 240 -29.96 -14.94 21.83
N GLN A 241 -30.86 -14.06 21.41
CA GLN A 241 -31.67 -13.27 22.31
C GLN A 241 -32.53 -14.20 23.12
N GLN A 242 -32.30 -14.30 24.43
CA GLN A 242 -33.21 -14.96 25.35
C GLN A 242 -34.55 -14.23 25.30
N ARG A 243 -35.60 -14.94 24.89
CA ARG A 243 -36.97 -14.44 25.01
C ARG A 243 -37.32 -14.39 26.51
N PRO A 244 -37.88 -13.30 27.02
CA PRO A 244 -38.42 -13.29 28.35
C PRO A 244 -39.62 -14.22 28.38
N ASP A 245 -39.61 -15.23 29.29
CA ASP A 245 -40.74 -16.07 29.60
C ASP A 245 -41.90 -15.21 30.09
N ARG A 246 -43.09 -15.53 29.57
CA ARG A 246 -44.38 -14.97 30.03
C ARG A 246 -44.87 -15.70 31.26
#